data_f6ec1a6b50b0abd0c583a14c5164bed7
#
_entry.id   f6ec1a6b50b0abd0c583a14c5164bed7
#
_cell.length_a   1.000
_cell.length_b   1.000
_cell.length_c   1.000
_cell.angle_alpha   90.00
_cell.angle_beta   90.00
_cell.angle_gamma   90.00
#
_symmetry.space_group_name_H-M   'P 1'
#
loop_
_entity.id
_entity.type
_entity.pdbx_description
1 polymer ?
#
loop_
_entity_poly.entity_id
_entity_poly.type
_entity_poly.pdbx_seq_one_letter_code
_entity_poly.pdbx_strand_id
1 'polypeptide(L)'
;MRIDKKNCNNIILGTAQWGLHYGVSNTKGVTSSEQVSRILKRAALVGVNLLDTAPGYGNSESKIGKNAQSPFNVITKIPKMPERLSVNDRVKFIESSVRNSLVNLGSEAVFGLLFHDADDLIGDENGSLIVELHRLKESGVVKNIGVSIYSGTQIDSILKLFIPDIVQVPMNILDQRLIHSGHLRKLKSLGVKIHARSVFLQGLFHMSINNLPKYFEPIKPMLVNINNEAIEQGLTMNQAALSFVRDQAYVDNTIVGVESETQLNAAIDDFIIDSSFHTVSSGSTDERFVNPANWDIDNGC
;
A
#
# COMPACT_ATOMS: atom_id res chain seq x y z
N MET A 1 29.14 -1.17 -1.49
CA MET A 1 28.51 -0.83 -0.21
C MET A 1 27.71 -2.05 0.27
N ARG A 2 27.98 -2.62 1.43
CA ARG A 2 27.15 -3.71 1.97
C ARG A 2 25.87 -3.07 2.49
N ILE A 3 24.74 -3.33 1.83
CA ILE A 3 23.42 -2.91 2.32
C ILE A 3 23.19 -3.63 3.65
N ASP A 4 22.95 -2.87 4.71
CA ASP A 4 22.58 -3.46 6.00
C ASP A 4 21.16 -4.02 5.86
N LYS A 5 21.05 -5.36 5.86
CA LYS A 5 19.76 -6.07 5.71
C LYS A 5 18.70 -5.66 6.73
N LYS A 6 19.12 -5.13 7.89
CA LYS A 6 18.19 -4.67 8.92
C LYS A 6 17.38 -3.43 8.50
N ASN A 7 17.92 -2.59 7.63
CA ASN A 7 17.29 -1.34 7.24
C ASN A 7 16.20 -1.49 6.17
N CYS A 8 16.15 -2.66 5.47
CA CYS A 8 15.15 -2.92 4.42
C CYS A 8 13.92 -3.68 4.91
N ASN A 9 13.91 -4.19 6.16
CA ASN A 9 12.81 -5.02 6.68
C ASN A 9 11.48 -4.26 6.80
N ASN A 10 11.51 -2.94 6.78
CA ASN A 10 10.32 -2.09 6.86
C ASN A 10 9.74 -1.75 5.48
N ILE A 11 10.37 -2.23 4.39
CA ILE A 11 9.83 -2.09 3.04
C ILE A 11 8.94 -3.28 2.72
N ILE A 12 7.76 -2.99 2.19
CA ILE A 12 6.84 -3.95 1.57
C ILE A 12 6.81 -3.64 0.07
N LEU A 13 6.95 -4.64 -0.78
CA LEU A 13 6.76 -4.43 -2.21
C LEU A 13 5.28 -4.46 -2.58
N GLY A 14 4.79 -3.31 -3.06
CA GLY A 14 3.48 -3.19 -3.68
C GLY A 14 3.53 -3.74 -5.11
N THR A 15 2.57 -4.56 -5.46
CA THR A 15 2.62 -5.36 -6.70
C THR A 15 1.53 -4.97 -7.72
N ALA A 16 0.85 -3.84 -7.55
CA ALA A 16 -0.21 -3.40 -8.44
C ALA A 16 0.25 -3.31 -9.91
N GLN A 17 1.44 -2.73 -10.16
CA GLN A 17 2.03 -2.60 -11.50
C GLN A 17 2.40 -3.94 -12.14
N TRP A 18 2.48 -5.02 -11.34
CA TRP A 18 2.81 -6.34 -11.90
C TRP A 18 1.62 -6.97 -12.62
N GLY A 19 0.41 -6.53 -12.36
CA GLY A 19 -0.80 -7.04 -13.00
C GLY A 19 -1.66 -5.98 -13.70
N LEU A 20 -1.42 -4.70 -13.45
CA LEU A 20 -2.19 -3.58 -14.00
C LEU A 20 -1.27 -2.51 -14.60
N HIS A 21 -1.78 -1.77 -15.58
CA HIS A 21 -1.21 -0.48 -15.96
C HIS A 21 -1.57 0.54 -14.86
N TYR A 22 -0.75 0.63 -13.82
CA TYR A 22 -1.06 1.37 -12.61
C TYR A 22 -0.03 2.49 -12.35
N GLY A 23 -0.53 3.68 -12.01
CA GLY A 23 0.27 4.86 -11.69
C GLY A 23 0.34 5.86 -12.84
N VAL A 24 0.20 7.17 -12.51
CA VAL A 24 0.17 8.28 -13.48
C VAL A 24 1.50 8.51 -14.19
N SER A 25 2.60 8.06 -13.59
CA SER A 25 3.95 8.10 -14.19
C SER A 25 4.32 6.83 -14.95
N ASN A 26 3.45 5.81 -14.97
CA ASN A 26 3.74 4.54 -15.63
C ASN A 26 3.55 4.65 -17.15
N THR A 27 4.65 4.67 -17.89
CA THR A 27 4.66 4.69 -19.36
C THR A 27 4.96 3.32 -19.99
N LYS A 28 5.28 2.30 -19.17
CA LYS A 28 5.71 0.98 -19.63
C LYS A 28 4.61 -0.08 -19.57
N GLY A 29 3.48 0.25 -18.93
CA GLY A 29 2.37 -0.67 -18.77
C GLY A 29 2.63 -1.74 -17.70
N VAL A 30 2.10 -2.93 -17.91
CA VAL A 30 2.17 -4.03 -16.96
C VAL A 30 3.58 -4.63 -16.91
N THR A 31 4.16 -4.77 -15.73
CA THR A 31 5.49 -5.36 -15.52
C THR A 31 5.54 -6.81 -16.04
N SER A 32 6.52 -7.14 -16.87
CA SER A 32 6.66 -8.50 -17.42
C SER A 32 7.02 -9.53 -16.34
N SER A 33 6.68 -10.81 -16.58
CA SER A 33 7.06 -11.91 -15.66
C SER A 33 8.57 -12.01 -15.44
N GLU A 34 9.36 -11.71 -16.48
CA GLU A 34 10.82 -11.70 -16.37
C GLU A 34 11.30 -10.61 -15.41
N GLN A 35 10.74 -9.39 -15.50
CA GLN A 35 11.08 -8.32 -14.57
C GLN A 35 10.62 -8.65 -13.15
N VAL A 36 9.42 -9.22 -12.97
CA VAL A 36 8.95 -9.68 -11.66
C VAL A 36 9.94 -10.69 -11.05
N SER A 37 10.41 -11.66 -11.85
CA SER A 37 11.41 -12.63 -11.37
C SER A 37 12.71 -11.96 -10.92
N ARG A 38 13.21 -10.95 -11.66
CA ARG A 38 14.42 -10.19 -11.30
C ARG A 38 14.19 -9.39 -10.01
N ILE A 39 13.05 -8.70 -9.89
CA ILE A 39 12.68 -7.95 -8.69
C ILE A 39 12.63 -8.88 -7.47
N LEU A 40 11.94 -10.02 -7.56
CA LEU A 40 11.81 -10.97 -6.45
C LEU A 40 13.18 -11.54 -6.03
N LYS A 41 14.03 -11.93 -6.98
CA LYS A 41 15.39 -12.39 -6.68
C LYS A 41 16.18 -11.30 -5.94
N ARG A 42 16.12 -10.07 -6.42
CA ARG A 42 16.82 -8.94 -5.79
C ARG A 42 16.28 -8.64 -4.41
N ALA A 43 14.95 -8.61 -4.23
CA ALA A 43 14.28 -8.39 -2.96
C ALA A 43 14.74 -9.39 -1.90
N ALA A 44 14.78 -10.69 -2.23
CA ALA A 44 15.25 -11.73 -1.32
C ALA A 44 16.73 -11.51 -0.89
N LEU A 45 17.60 -11.07 -1.82
CA LEU A 45 19.02 -10.82 -1.53
C LEU A 45 19.21 -9.65 -0.55
N VAL A 46 18.35 -8.62 -0.62
CA VAL A 46 18.47 -7.42 0.22
C VAL A 46 17.62 -7.48 1.49
N GLY A 47 16.90 -8.58 1.72
CA GLY A 47 16.12 -8.82 2.93
C GLY A 47 14.69 -8.26 2.89
N VAL A 48 14.21 -7.77 1.74
CA VAL A 48 12.79 -7.44 1.54
C VAL A 48 12.03 -8.74 1.30
N ASN A 49 11.18 -9.11 2.24
CA ASN A 49 10.52 -10.42 2.26
C ASN A 49 8.99 -10.36 2.37
N LEU A 50 8.40 -9.16 2.33
CA LEU A 50 6.96 -8.95 2.43
C LEU A 50 6.44 -8.30 1.14
N LEU A 51 5.40 -8.91 0.55
CA LEU A 51 4.73 -8.46 -0.65
C LEU A 51 3.29 -8.04 -0.33
N ASP A 52 2.83 -6.95 -0.91
CA ASP A 52 1.43 -6.51 -0.89
C ASP A 52 0.81 -6.68 -2.27
N THR A 53 -0.21 -7.53 -2.36
CA THR A 53 -0.94 -7.83 -3.59
C THR A 53 -2.46 -7.79 -3.35
N ALA A 54 -3.24 -8.08 -4.38
CA ALA A 54 -4.69 -8.25 -4.31
C ALA A 54 -5.20 -8.99 -5.55
N PRO A 55 -6.34 -9.71 -5.47
CA PRO A 55 -7.02 -10.26 -6.65
C PRO A 55 -7.37 -9.18 -7.67
N GLY A 56 -7.72 -7.97 -7.21
CA GLY A 56 -7.99 -6.82 -8.08
C GLY A 56 -6.77 -6.27 -8.84
N TYR A 57 -5.56 -6.79 -8.61
CA TYR A 57 -4.35 -6.38 -9.32
C TYR A 57 -4.07 -7.28 -10.55
N GLY A 58 -5.12 -7.66 -11.29
CA GLY A 58 -4.99 -8.45 -12.50
C GLY A 58 -4.32 -9.80 -12.24
N ASN A 59 -3.21 -10.08 -12.93
CA ASN A 59 -2.48 -11.35 -12.77
C ASN A 59 -1.28 -11.27 -11.82
N SER A 60 -1.23 -10.26 -10.94
CA SER A 60 -0.12 -10.05 -10.00
C SER A 60 0.13 -11.27 -9.11
N GLU A 61 -0.91 -11.82 -8.47
CA GLU A 61 -0.80 -13.02 -7.62
C GLU A 61 -0.20 -14.21 -8.38
N SER A 62 -0.68 -14.47 -9.61
CA SER A 62 -0.14 -15.55 -10.45
C SER A 62 1.32 -15.31 -10.86
N LYS A 63 1.73 -14.06 -11.07
CA LYS A 63 3.14 -13.73 -11.33
C LYS A 63 4.01 -13.97 -10.11
N ILE A 64 3.51 -13.66 -8.90
CA ILE A 64 4.21 -13.98 -7.65
C ILE A 64 4.38 -15.48 -7.54
N GLY A 65 3.30 -16.25 -7.61
CA GLY A 65 3.33 -17.71 -7.45
C GLY A 65 4.25 -18.42 -8.44
N LYS A 66 4.31 -17.94 -9.70
CA LYS A 66 5.17 -18.55 -10.74
C LYS A 66 6.64 -18.15 -10.66
N ASN A 67 6.96 -17.00 -10.08
CA ASN A 67 8.31 -16.42 -10.15
C ASN A 67 9.03 -16.36 -8.81
N ALA A 68 8.33 -16.52 -7.68
CA ALA A 68 8.95 -16.56 -6.37
C ALA A 68 9.75 -17.87 -6.20
N GLN A 69 11.08 -17.77 -6.16
CA GLN A 69 11.98 -18.91 -5.93
C GLN A 69 12.26 -19.15 -4.44
N SER A 70 11.89 -18.20 -3.60
CA SER A 70 11.98 -18.25 -2.14
C SER A 70 10.63 -17.89 -1.55
N PRO A 71 10.26 -18.42 -0.37
CA PRO A 71 9.01 -18.05 0.26
C PRO A 71 9.04 -16.57 0.66
N PHE A 72 8.07 -15.81 0.14
CA PHE A 72 7.77 -14.46 0.60
C PHE A 72 6.55 -14.50 1.52
N ASN A 73 6.55 -13.63 2.51
CA ASN A 73 5.33 -13.32 3.23
C ASN A 73 4.43 -12.48 2.29
N VAL A 74 3.19 -12.91 2.08
CA VAL A 74 2.27 -12.23 1.17
C VAL A 74 1.07 -11.71 1.94
N ILE A 75 0.77 -10.42 1.76
CA ILE A 75 -0.50 -9.82 2.13
C ILE A 75 -1.34 -9.75 0.87
N THR A 76 -2.52 -10.37 0.90
CA THR A 76 -3.52 -10.21 -0.15
C THR A 76 -4.81 -9.62 0.42
N LYS A 77 -5.79 -9.38 -0.43
CA LYS A 77 -6.99 -8.65 -0.03
C LYS A 77 -8.26 -9.36 -0.50
N ILE A 78 -9.32 -9.22 0.28
CA ILE A 78 -10.68 -9.51 -0.16
C ILE A 78 -11.08 -8.36 -1.09
N PRO A 79 -11.41 -8.64 -2.37
CA PRO A 79 -11.84 -7.58 -3.28
C PRO A 79 -13.16 -6.98 -2.84
N LYS A 80 -13.46 -5.77 -3.32
CA LYS A 80 -14.76 -5.13 -3.07
C LYS A 80 -15.90 -6.09 -3.37
N MET A 81 -16.81 -6.23 -2.44
CA MET A 81 -17.93 -7.16 -2.58
C MET A 81 -18.97 -6.61 -3.55
N PRO A 82 -19.61 -7.48 -4.35
CA PRO A 82 -20.78 -7.11 -5.13
C PRO A 82 -21.90 -6.59 -4.21
N GLU A 83 -22.59 -5.56 -4.66
CA GLU A 83 -23.77 -5.06 -3.95
C GLU A 83 -24.86 -6.16 -3.84
N ARG A 84 -25.65 -6.11 -2.77
CA ARG A 84 -26.84 -6.98 -2.54
C ARG A 84 -26.56 -8.47 -2.38
N LEU A 85 -25.39 -8.86 -1.89
CA LEU A 85 -25.15 -10.23 -1.47
C LEU A 85 -25.87 -10.52 -0.14
N SER A 86 -26.46 -11.72 -0.02
CA SER A 86 -26.91 -12.22 1.27
C SER A 86 -25.73 -12.43 2.21
N VAL A 87 -25.97 -12.49 3.53
CA VAL A 87 -24.92 -12.76 4.53
C VAL A 87 -24.15 -14.03 4.19
N ASN A 88 -24.85 -15.12 3.86
CA ASN A 88 -24.21 -16.39 3.51
C ASN A 88 -23.39 -16.29 2.22
N ASP A 89 -23.83 -15.52 1.23
CA ASP A 89 -23.09 -15.34 -0.03
C ASP A 89 -21.86 -14.44 0.16
N ARG A 90 -21.91 -13.48 1.09
CA ARG A 90 -20.72 -12.68 1.48
C ARG A 90 -19.65 -13.55 2.11
N VAL A 91 -20.00 -14.47 3.01
CA VAL A 91 -19.05 -15.44 3.61
C VAL A 91 -18.45 -16.34 2.53
N LYS A 92 -19.28 -16.92 1.64
CA LYS A 92 -18.79 -17.73 0.51
C LYS A 92 -17.89 -16.93 -0.45
N PHE A 93 -18.15 -15.65 -0.61
CA PHE A 93 -17.30 -14.75 -1.43
C PHE A 93 -15.91 -14.63 -0.82
N ILE A 94 -15.79 -14.46 0.50
CA ILE A 94 -14.50 -14.45 1.20
C ILE A 94 -13.78 -15.80 0.98
N GLU A 95 -14.45 -16.91 1.27
CA GLU A 95 -13.86 -18.25 1.14
C GLU A 95 -13.35 -18.54 -0.28
N SER A 96 -14.15 -18.17 -1.29
CA SER A 96 -13.76 -18.34 -2.69
C SER A 96 -12.61 -17.41 -3.10
N SER A 97 -12.61 -16.16 -2.64
CA SER A 97 -11.55 -15.21 -2.90
C SER A 97 -10.23 -15.68 -2.31
N VAL A 98 -10.23 -16.12 -1.06
CA VAL A 98 -9.03 -16.65 -0.39
C VAL A 98 -8.52 -17.90 -1.09
N ARG A 99 -9.41 -18.85 -1.44
CA ARG A 99 -9.03 -20.06 -2.19
C ARG A 99 -8.36 -19.72 -3.53
N ASN A 100 -8.94 -18.79 -4.28
CA ASN A 100 -8.40 -18.35 -5.56
C ASN A 100 -7.04 -17.67 -5.38
N SER A 101 -6.87 -16.82 -4.37
CA SER A 101 -5.59 -16.20 -4.05
C SER A 101 -4.52 -17.24 -3.72
N LEU A 102 -4.83 -18.24 -2.90
CA LEU A 102 -3.90 -19.33 -2.56
C LEU A 102 -3.49 -20.12 -3.79
N VAL A 103 -4.42 -20.45 -4.68
CA VAL A 103 -4.13 -21.13 -5.96
C VAL A 103 -3.21 -20.26 -6.84
N ASN A 104 -3.52 -18.98 -6.99
CA ASN A 104 -2.72 -18.06 -7.79
C ASN A 104 -1.31 -17.88 -7.23
N LEU A 105 -1.18 -17.79 -5.91
CA LEU A 105 0.09 -17.63 -5.20
C LEU A 105 0.89 -18.94 -5.10
N GLY A 106 0.26 -20.09 -5.36
CA GLY A 106 0.87 -21.40 -5.16
C GLY A 106 1.26 -21.64 -3.71
N SER A 107 0.44 -21.18 -2.77
CA SER A 107 0.71 -21.23 -1.33
C SER A 107 -0.48 -21.80 -0.56
N GLU A 108 -0.21 -22.46 0.57
CA GLU A 108 -1.25 -22.99 1.46
C GLU A 108 -1.75 -21.95 2.47
N ALA A 109 -1.00 -20.86 2.67
CA ALA A 109 -1.34 -19.81 3.60
C ALA A 109 -0.81 -18.44 3.15
N VAL A 110 -1.40 -17.36 3.68
CA VAL A 110 -0.94 -15.99 3.49
C VAL A 110 -0.57 -15.33 4.81
N PHE A 111 0.41 -14.42 4.76
CA PHE A 111 0.83 -13.64 5.92
C PHE A 111 -0.26 -12.67 6.39
N GLY A 112 -1.03 -12.09 5.48
CA GLY A 112 -2.12 -11.19 5.81
C GLY A 112 -3.26 -11.26 4.81
N LEU A 113 -4.48 -11.13 5.32
CA LEU A 113 -5.71 -10.98 4.55
C LEU A 113 -6.41 -9.71 5.01
N LEU A 114 -6.55 -8.74 4.11
CA LEU A 114 -7.17 -7.46 4.42
C LEU A 114 -8.45 -7.28 3.61
N PHE A 115 -9.45 -6.61 4.17
CA PHE A 115 -10.49 -6.04 3.32
C PHE A 115 -9.90 -4.91 2.48
N HIS A 116 -10.09 -4.97 1.16
CA HIS A 116 -9.59 -3.93 0.24
C HIS A 116 -10.41 -2.63 0.38
N ASP A 117 -11.70 -2.78 0.64
CA ASP A 117 -12.64 -1.70 0.95
C ASP A 117 -13.17 -1.90 2.37
N ALA A 118 -12.88 -0.96 3.27
CA ALA A 118 -13.32 -1.01 4.66
C ALA A 118 -14.85 -0.94 4.80
N ASP A 119 -15.52 -0.32 3.85
CA ASP A 119 -16.97 -0.10 3.91
C ASP A 119 -17.74 -1.42 3.76
N ASP A 120 -17.17 -2.41 3.07
CA ASP A 120 -17.74 -3.76 3.01
C ASP A 120 -17.83 -4.41 4.40
N LEU A 121 -16.84 -4.16 5.26
CA LEU A 121 -16.81 -4.70 6.62
C LEU A 121 -17.65 -3.84 7.58
N ILE A 122 -17.61 -2.52 7.42
CA ILE A 122 -18.43 -1.59 8.22
C ILE A 122 -19.93 -1.83 8.01
N GLY A 123 -20.32 -2.21 6.78
CA GLY A 123 -21.69 -2.58 6.43
C GLY A 123 -22.13 -3.99 6.86
N ASP A 124 -21.32 -4.73 7.61
CA ASP A 124 -21.67 -6.08 8.11
C ASP A 124 -22.37 -6.01 9.46
N GLU A 125 -23.66 -5.68 9.46
CA GLU A 125 -24.47 -5.49 10.66
C GLU A 125 -24.51 -6.72 11.60
N ASN A 126 -24.28 -7.92 11.05
CA ASN A 126 -24.35 -9.18 11.81
C ASN A 126 -22.99 -9.67 12.32
N GLY A 127 -21.89 -9.01 11.96
CA GLY A 127 -20.53 -9.43 12.33
C GLY A 127 -20.05 -10.74 11.71
N SER A 128 -20.77 -11.27 10.72
CA SER A 128 -20.48 -12.58 10.10
C SER A 128 -19.16 -12.62 9.36
N LEU A 129 -18.74 -11.50 8.76
CA LEU A 129 -17.47 -11.39 8.04
C LEU A 129 -16.29 -11.39 9.01
N ILE A 130 -16.46 -10.81 10.19
CA ILE A 130 -15.44 -10.83 11.24
C ILE A 130 -15.27 -12.24 11.79
N VAL A 131 -16.37 -12.95 12.03
CA VAL A 131 -16.35 -14.36 12.45
C VAL A 131 -15.58 -15.20 11.42
N GLU A 132 -15.85 -15.00 10.14
CA GLU A 132 -15.14 -15.73 9.06
C GLU A 132 -13.64 -15.38 9.01
N LEU A 133 -13.26 -14.10 9.17
CA LEU A 133 -11.86 -13.72 9.27
C LEU A 133 -11.14 -14.45 10.42
N HIS A 134 -11.76 -14.50 11.59
CA HIS A 134 -11.20 -15.22 12.74
C HIS A 134 -11.09 -16.72 12.48
N ARG A 135 -12.11 -17.35 11.86
CA ARG A 135 -12.07 -18.75 11.45
C ARG A 135 -10.89 -19.05 10.52
N LEU A 136 -10.66 -18.20 9.52
CA LEU A 136 -9.51 -18.32 8.60
C LEU A 136 -8.18 -18.16 9.33
N LYS A 137 -8.12 -17.29 10.32
CA LYS A 137 -6.92 -17.09 11.14
C LYS A 137 -6.67 -18.30 12.05
N GLU A 138 -7.67 -18.80 12.73
CA GLU A 138 -7.59 -19.99 13.61
C GLU A 138 -7.21 -21.26 12.85
N SER A 139 -7.66 -21.40 11.59
CA SER A 139 -7.29 -22.53 10.73
C SER A 139 -5.83 -22.47 10.24
N GLY A 140 -5.13 -21.35 10.45
CA GLY A 140 -3.75 -21.14 10.00
C GLY A 140 -3.60 -20.75 8.53
N VAL A 141 -4.70 -20.68 7.77
CA VAL A 141 -4.70 -20.23 6.36
C VAL A 141 -4.31 -18.76 6.24
N VAL A 142 -4.65 -17.95 7.24
CA VAL A 142 -4.30 -16.53 7.33
C VAL A 142 -3.61 -16.27 8.66
N LYS A 143 -2.44 -15.63 8.64
CA LYS A 143 -1.72 -15.32 9.88
C LYS A 143 -2.20 -14.01 10.53
N ASN A 144 -2.50 -12.98 9.74
CA ASN A 144 -2.95 -11.68 10.21
C ASN A 144 -4.19 -11.24 9.44
N ILE A 145 -5.15 -10.64 10.12
CA ILE A 145 -6.37 -10.09 9.53
C ILE A 145 -6.40 -8.58 9.66
N GLY A 146 -7.03 -7.90 8.71
CA GLY A 146 -7.05 -6.45 8.77
C GLY A 146 -7.83 -5.77 7.66
N VAL A 147 -7.50 -4.49 7.42
CA VAL A 147 -8.26 -3.64 6.51
C VAL A 147 -7.40 -2.57 5.86
N SER A 148 -7.71 -2.21 4.62
CA SER A 148 -7.20 -1.01 3.95
C SER A 148 -8.24 0.10 4.08
N ILE A 149 -7.82 1.29 4.52
CA ILE A 149 -8.70 2.43 4.80
C ILE A 149 -8.29 3.68 4.02
N TYR A 150 -9.17 4.64 3.94
CA TYR A 150 -8.94 5.95 3.33
C TYR A 150 -9.09 7.11 4.32
N SER A 151 -9.81 6.89 5.45
CA SER A 151 -10.13 7.97 6.39
C SER A 151 -10.06 7.54 7.85
N GLY A 152 -9.92 8.51 8.76
CA GLY A 152 -9.98 8.28 10.19
C GLY A 152 -11.35 7.79 10.65
N THR A 153 -12.43 8.20 10.00
CA THR A 153 -13.79 7.74 10.31
C THR A 153 -13.97 6.24 10.06
N GLN A 154 -13.34 5.70 9.02
CA GLN A 154 -13.31 4.25 8.80
C GLN A 154 -12.55 3.53 9.93
N ILE A 155 -11.42 4.07 10.42
CA ILE A 155 -10.72 3.53 11.58
C ILE A 155 -11.62 3.47 12.80
N ASP A 156 -12.33 4.57 13.11
CA ASP A 156 -13.24 4.61 14.25
C ASP A 156 -14.39 3.61 14.14
N SER A 157 -14.90 3.38 12.95
CA SER A 157 -15.95 2.40 12.69
C SER A 157 -15.42 0.96 12.82
N ILE A 158 -14.27 0.65 12.24
CA ILE A 158 -13.64 -0.67 12.33
C ILE A 158 -13.29 -1.04 13.77
N LEU A 159 -12.76 -0.10 14.55
CA LEU A 159 -12.41 -0.35 15.96
C LEU A 159 -13.61 -0.58 16.87
N LYS A 160 -14.82 -0.27 16.43
CA LYS A 160 -16.06 -0.67 17.13
C LYS A 160 -16.43 -2.14 16.86
N LEU A 161 -15.96 -2.69 15.76
CA LEU A 161 -16.27 -4.04 15.33
C LEU A 161 -15.23 -5.05 15.83
N PHE A 162 -13.94 -4.75 15.63
CA PHE A 162 -12.83 -5.60 16.10
C PHE A 162 -11.52 -4.80 16.11
N ILE A 163 -10.47 -5.37 16.70
CA ILE A 163 -9.11 -4.84 16.65
C ILE A 163 -8.37 -5.61 15.55
N PRO A 164 -8.05 -4.99 14.39
CA PRO A 164 -7.29 -5.64 13.33
C PRO A 164 -5.82 -5.86 13.73
N ASP A 165 -5.18 -6.89 13.16
CA ASP A 165 -3.73 -7.06 13.30
C ASP A 165 -2.97 -6.04 12.44
N ILE A 166 -3.50 -5.73 11.25
CA ILE A 166 -2.88 -4.82 10.26
C ILE A 166 -3.91 -3.82 9.75
N VAL A 167 -3.50 -2.54 9.68
CA VAL A 167 -4.24 -1.50 8.96
C VAL A 167 -3.34 -0.88 7.90
N GLN A 168 -3.78 -0.90 6.64
CA GLN A 168 -3.13 -0.16 5.56
C GLN A 168 -3.73 1.24 5.44
N VAL A 169 -2.88 2.25 5.51
CA VAL A 169 -3.28 3.67 5.51
C VAL A 169 -2.65 4.42 4.34
N PRO A 170 -3.36 5.34 3.68
CA PRO A 170 -2.73 6.28 2.76
C PRO A 170 -1.87 7.26 3.55
N MET A 171 -0.65 7.50 3.11
CA MET A 171 0.26 8.46 3.73
C MET A 171 1.35 8.90 2.77
N ASN A 172 1.52 10.19 2.64
CA ASN A 172 2.64 10.81 1.92
C ASN A 172 2.75 12.29 2.34
N ILE A 173 3.69 13.04 1.77
CA ILE A 173 3.91 14.46 2.11
C ILE A 173 2.65 15.31 1.87
N LEU A 174 1.83 14.98 0.87
CA LEU A 174 0.60 15.69 0.57
C LEU A 174 -0.58 15.20 1.43
N ASP A 175 -0.66 13.89 1.75
CA ASP A 175 -1.73 13.31 2.59
C ASP A 175 -1.21 13.04 4.01
N GLN A 176 -1.40 14.01 4.89
CA GLN A 176 -1.01 13.94 6.29
C GLN A 176 -2.23 13.84 7.24
N ARG A 177 -3.43 13.63 6.71
CA ARG A 177 -4.70 13.65 7.48
C ARG A 177 -4.67 12.73 8.69
N LEU A 178 -4.14 11.51 8.55
CA LEU A 178 -4.08 10.54 9.65
C LEU A 178 -2.98 10.84 10.67
N ILE A 179 -1.93 11.57 10.28
CA ILE A 179 -0.89 12.04 11.20
C ILE A 179 -1.51 13.05 12.18
N HIS A 180 -2.21 14.05 11.65
CA HIS A 180 -2.76 15.16 12.43
C HIS A 180 -3.98 14.76 13.28
N SER A 181 -4.77 13.79 12.81
CA SER A 181 -6.00 13.37 13.49
C SER A 181 -5.80 12.49 14.74
N GLY A 182 -4.56 12.00 14.97
CA GLY A 182 -4.23 11.15 16.12
C GLY A 182 -4.63 9.67 15.96
N HIS A 183 -5.23 9.27 14.83
CA HIS A 183 -5.66 7.89 14.60
C HIS A 183 -4.49 6.89 14.56
N LEU A 184 -3.32 7.29 14.04
CA LEU A 184 -2.14 6.43 14.03
C LEU A 184 -1.69 6.07 15.45
N ARG A 185 -1.69 7.06 16.36
CA ARG A 185 -1.37 6.84 17.79
C ARG A 185 -2.38 5.88 18.43
N LYS A 186 -3.67 6.06 18.15
CA LYS A 186 -4.75 5.19 18.62
C LYS A 186 -4.56 3.75 18.18
N LEU A 187 -4.33 3.51 16.90
CA LEU A 187 -4.03 2.17 16.35
C LEU A 187 -2.82 1.55 17.02
N LYS A 188 -1.74 2.31 17.17
CA LYS A 188 -0.50 1.82 17.78
C LYS A 188 -0.68 1.44 19.26
N SER A 189 -1.47 2.21 20.02
CA SER A 189 -1.77 1.90 21.42
C SER A 189 -2.57 0.61 21.60
N LEU A 190 -3.26 0.15 20.55
CA LEU A 190 -3.99 -1.12 20.50
C LEU A 190 -3.14 -2.29 19.93
N GLY A 191 -1.85 -2.06 19.65
CA GLY A 191 -0.96 -3.08 19.11
C GLY A 191 -1.11 -3.35 17.62
N VAL A 192 -1.89 -2.53 16.91
CA VAL A 192 -2.14 -2.68 15.46
C VAL A 192 -0.88 -2.34 14.66
N LYS A 193 -0.54 -3.14 13.66
CA LYS A 193 0.53 -2.84 12.70
C LYS A 193 0.02 -1.90 11.63
N ILE A 194 0.78 -0.82 11.40
CA ILE A 194 0.41 0.24 10.45
C ILE A 194 1.32 0.16 9.23
N HIS A 195 0.74 -0.15 8.08
CA HIS A 195 1.42 -0.17 6.79
C HIS A 195 1.02 1.06 5.98
N ALA A 196 1.97 1.95 5.72
CA ALA A 196 1.73 3.15 4.91
C ALA A 196 1.81 2.80 3.41
N ARG A 197 0.76 3.15 2.67
CA ARG A 197 0.70 3.04 1.21
C ARG A 197 0.62 4.42 0.54
N SER A 198 0.71 4.45 -0.77
CA SER A 198 0.60 5.68 -1.58
C SER A 198 1.71 6.71 -1.32
N VAL A 199 2.89 6.25 -0.93
CA VAL A 199 4.05 7.10 -0.59
C VAL A 199 4.41 8.07 -1.71
N PHE A 200 4.37 7.60 -2.96
CA PHE A 200 4.63 8.40 -4.15
C PHE A 200 3.34 8.93 -4.82
N LEU A 201 2.18 8.81 -4.15
CA LEU A 201 0.88 9.26 -4.64
C LEU A 201 0.64 8.78 -6.09
N GLN A 202 0.62 7.45 -6.29
CA GLN A 202 0.52 6.79 -7.61
C GLN A 202 1.58 7.25 -8.63
N GLY A 203 2.74 7.69 -8.18
CA GLY A 203 3.82 8.15 -9.05
C GLY A 203 3.80 9.64 -9.36
N LEU A 204 2.85 10.41 -8.80
CA LEU A 204 2.79 11.86 -9.01
C LEU A 204 4.11 12.54 -8.61
N PHE A 205 4.75 12.10 -7.51
CA PHE A 205 6.02 12.64 -7.06
C PHE A 205 7.24 12.27 -7.93
N HIS A 206 7.09 11.35 -8.88
CA HIS A 206 8.12 11.06 -9.88
C HIS A 206 8.03 11.96 -11.11
N MET A 207 6.94 12.71 -11.26
CA MET A 207 6.71 13.55 -12.42
C MET A 207 7.43 14.89 -12.28
N SER A 208 7.94 15.39 -13.39
CA SER A 208 8.39 16.80 -13.45
C SER A 208 7.19 17.73 -13.24
N ILE A 209 7.37 18.76 -12.40
CA ILE A 209 6.35 19.79 -12.12
C ILE A 209 5.79 20.42 -13.42
N ASN A 210 6.62 20.51 -14.46
CA ASN A 210 6.22 21.11 -15.74
C ASN A 210 5.36 20.15 -16.61
N ASN A 211 5.36 18.85 -16.30
CA ASN A 211 4.68 17.82 -17.06
C ASN A 211 3.48 17.23 -16.28
N LEU A 212 3.04 17.89 -15.23
CA LEU A 212 1.88 17.46 -14.47
C LEU A 212 0.61 17.55 -15.33
N PRO A 213 -0.28 16.54 -15.29
CA PRO A 213 -1.61 16.65 -15.88
C PRO A 213 -2.34 17.89 -15.39
N LYS A 214 -3.13 18.50 -16.26
CA LYS A 214 -3.90 19.72 -15.96
C LYS A 214 -4.79 19.57 -14.72
N TYR A 215 -5.25 18.36 -14.46
CA TYR A 215 -6.00 18.01 -13.24
C TYR A 215 -5.32 18.50 -11.94
N PHE A 216 -3.98 18.47 -11.90
CA PHE A 216 -3.20 18.83 -10.71
C PHE A 216 -2.79 20.31 -10.65
N GLU A 217 -3.19 21.15 -11.60
CA GLU A 217 -2.88 22.59 -11.56
C GLU A 217 -3.26 23.28 -10.24
N PRO A 218 -4.41 22.98 -9.59
CA PRO A 218 -4.78 23.62 -8.33
C PRO A 218 -3.79 23.36 -7.19
N ILE A 219 -3.10 22.20 -7.19
CA ILE A 219 -2.13 21.83 -6.14
C ILE A 219 -0.66 22.02 -6.59
N LYS A 220 -0.44 22.44 -7.81
CA LYS A 220 0.92 22.66 -8.36
C LYS A 220 1.77 23.60 -7.49
N PRO A 221 1.26 24.74 -6.97
CA PRO A 221 2.05 25.59 -6.08
C PRO A 221 2.53 24.85 -4.83
N MET A 222 1.68 23.97 -4.24
CA MET A 222 2.07 23.16 -3.09
C MET A 222 3.16 22.14 -3.46
N LEU A 223 3.02 21.46 -4.60
CA LEU A 223 4.04 20.53 -5.09
C LEU A 223 5.38 21.20 -5.38
N VAL A 224 5.35 22.43 -5.91
CA VAL A 224 6.56 23.27 -6.10
C VAL A 224 7.22 23.55 -4.75
N ASN A 225 6.46 23.99 -3.76
CA ASN A 225 7.00 24.29 -2.43
C ASN A 225 7.63 23.05 -1.78
N ILE A 226 6.94 21.91 -1.81
CA ILE A 226 7.48 20.63 -1.28
C ILE A 226 8.79 20.25 -2.00
N ASN A 227 8.83 20.40 -3.32
CA ASN A 227 10.05 20.12 -4.09
C ASN A 227 11.21 21.06 -3.73
N ASN A 228 10.92 22.34 -3.52
CA ASN A 228 11.93 23.32 -3.08
C ASN A 228 12.45 23.01 -1.68
N GLU A 229 11.56 22.67 -0.73
CA GLU A 229 11.95 22.23 0.62
C GLU A 229 12.86 20.98 0.56
N ALA A 230 12.58 20.03 -0.33
CA ALA A 230 13.44 18.86 -0.52
C ALA A 230 14.83 19.26 -1.04
N ILE A 231 14.89 20.12 -2.06
CA ILE A 231 16.15 20.63 -2.63
C ILE A 231 16.97 21.39 -1.59
N GLU A 232 16.36 22.28 -0.80
CA GLU A 232 17.01 23.04 0.27
C GLU A 232 17.62 22.13 1.35
N GLN A 233 17.02 20.96 1.59
CA GLN A 233 17.53 19.94 2.51
C GLN A 233 18.51 18.96 1.83
N GLY A 234 18.87 19.19 0.56
CA GLY A 234 19.80 18.34 -0.19
C GLY A 234 19.21 16.98 -0.58
N LEU A 235 17.88 16.85 -0.65
CA LEU A 235 17.16 15.63 -0.96
C LEU A 235 16.55 15.68 -2.37
N THR A 236 16.49 14.54 -3.02
CA THR A 236 15.57 14.33 -4.15
C THR A 236 14.14 14.21 -3.65
N MET A 237 13.16 14.42 -4.53
CA MET A 237 11.74 14.25 -4.18
C MET A 237 11.42 12.80 -3.71
N ASN A 238 12.09 11.80 -4.28
CA ASN A 238 11.94 10.40 -3.87
C ASN A 238 12.48 10.16 -2.46
N GLN A 239 13.64 10.70 -2.16
CA GLN A 239 14.24 10.64 -0.82
C GLN A 239 13.36 11.35 0.21
N ALA A 240 12.85 12.53 -0.12
CA ALA A 240 11.92 13.27 0.72
C ALA A 240 10.65 12.46 0.98
N ALA A 241 10.02 11.88 -0.05
CA ALA A 241 8.79 11.09 0.09
C ALA A 241 8.99 9.84 0.95
N LEU A 242 10.08 9.10 0.73
CA LEU A 242 10.36 7.87 1.47
C LEU A 242 10.77 8.15 2.91
N SER A 243 11.68 9.11 3.16
CA SER A 243 12.11 9.45 4.52
C SER A 243 10.96 10.07 5.33
N PHE A 244 10.11 10.91 4.72
CA PHE A 244 8.93 11.44 5.38
C PHE A 244 8.04 10.35 5.99
N VAL A 245 7.74 9.29 5.23
CA VAL A 245 6.89 8.19 5.69
C VAL A 245 7.64 7.26 6.64
N ARG A 246 8.89 6.91 6.33
CA ARG A 246 9.76 6.07 7.15
C ARG A 246 9.88 6.60 8.58
N ASP A 247 10.02 7.92 8.72
CA ASP A 247 10.32 8.57 9.99
C ASP A 247 9.07 8.88 10.83
N GLN A 248 7.87 8.48 10.35
CA GLN A 248 6.65 8.57 11.16
C GLN A 248 6.68 7.54 12.30
N ALA A 249 6.65 8.01 13.54
CA ALA A 249 6.82 7.21 14.75
C ALA A 249 5.86 6.01 14.89
N TYR A 250 4.71 6.07 14.21
CA TYR A 250 3.65 5.05 14.32
C TYR A 250 3.58 4.11 13.12
N VAL A 251 4.36 4.35 12.06
CA VAL A 251 4.39 3.50 10.87
C VAL A 251 5.34 2.32 11.10
N ASP A 252 4.87 1.10 10.88
CA ASP A 252 5.69 -0.11 10.96
C ASP A 252 6.35 -0.44 9.63
N ASN A 253 5.62 -0.29 8.53
CA ASN A 253 6.11 -0.64 7.20
C ASN A 253 5.63 0.35 6.13
N THR A 254 6.44 0.48 5.09
CA THR A 254 6.20 1.36 3.94
C THR A 254 6.01 0.51 2.68
N ILE A 255 4.87 0.66 2.01
CA ILE A 255 4.57 -0.07 0.76
C ILE A 255 5.08 0.74 -0.43
N VAL A 256 6.00 0.16 -1.19
CA VAL A 256 6.64 0.77 -2.35
C VAL A 256 6.41 -0.09 -3.59
N GLY A 257 5.75 0.48 -4.60
CA GLY A 257 5.57 -0.16 -5.91
C GLY A 257 6.80 0.03 -6.79
N VAL A 258 7.22 -1.04 -7.49
CA VAL A 258 8.34 -0.99 -8.42
C VAL A 258 8.05 -1.84 -9.67
N GLU A 259 8.58 -1.41 -10.82
CA GLU A 259 8.39 -2.05 -12.13
C GLU A 259 9.66 -2.73 -12.65
N SER A 260 10.80 -2.49 -11.99
CA SER A 260 12.09 -3.05 -12.39
C SER A 260 13.03 -3.23 -11.21
N GLU A 261 14.04 -4.10 -11.38
CA GLU A 261 15.13 -4.27 -10.42
C GLU A 261 15.89 -2.95 -10.17
N THR A 262 16.04 -2.13 -11.21
CA THR A 262 16.69 -0.80 -11.08
C THR A 262 15.87 0.13 -10.17
N GLN A 263 14.55 0.16 -10.34
CA GLN A 263 13.68 0.94 -9.44
C GLN A 263 13.70 0.41 -8.01
N LEU A 264 13.75 -0.91 -7.82
CA LEU A 264 13.89 -1.49 -6.48
C LEU A 264 15.19 -1.05 -5.81
N ASN A 265 16.31 -1.10 -6.53
CA ASN A 265 17.59 -0.65 -5.98
C ASN A 265 17.56 0.84 -5.61
N ALA A 266 17.04 1.69 -6.51
CA ALA A 266 16.90 3.12 -6.24
C ALA A 266 15.98 3.39 -5.03
N ALA A 267 14.84 2.70 -4.93
CA ALA A 267 13.94 2.86 -3.80
C ALA A 267 14.58 2.43 -2.46
N ILE A 268 15.39 1.36 -2.48
CA ILE A 268 16.14 0.93 -1.29
C ILE A 268 17.19 1.98 -0.91
N ASP A 269 18.00 2.42 -1.88
CA ASP A 269 19.04 3.43 -1.64
C ASP A 269 18.43 4.73 -1.08
N ASP A 270 17.29 5.18 -1.63
CA ASP A 270 16.57 6.37 -1.16
C ASP A 270 15.92 6.14 0.22
N PHE A 271 15.50 4.90 0.55
CA PHE A 271 14.86 4.59 1.84
C PHE A 271 15.85 4.54 3.00
N ILE A 272 17.09 4.06 2.75
CA ILE A 272 18.10 3.84 3.81
C ILE A 272 19.00 5.04 4.07
N ILE A 273 18.78 6.18 3.43
CA ILE A 273 19.55 7.41 3.71
C ILE A 273 19.43 7.82 5.18
N ASP A 274 20.49 8.37 5.76
CA ASP A 274 20.48 8.86 7.14
C ASP A 274 19.74 10.19 7.31
N SER A 275 19.37 10.84 6.20
CA SER A 275 18.67 12.13 6.22
C SER A 275 17.18 11.94 6.39
N SER A 276 16.55 12.81 7.18
CA SER A 276 15.11 12.94 7.34
C SER A 276 14.60 14.15 6.58
N PHE A 277 13.43 14.03 5.97
CA PHE A 277 12.75 15.17 5.36
C PHE A 277 11.80 15.84 6.34
N HIS A 278 11.98 17.14 6.53
CA HIS A 278 11.11 17.98 7.34
C HIS A 278 10.39 18.98 6.45
N THR A 279 9.05 19.02 6.55
CA THR A 279 8.23 19.97 5.81
C THR A 279 7.43 20.87 6.74
N VAL A 280 7.28 22.12 6.37
CA VAL A 280 6.36 23.07 7.02
C VAL A 280 4.95 22.96 6.44
N SER A 281 4.79 22.25 5.32
CA SER A 281 3.49 21.99 4.71
C SER A 281 2.66 21.06 5.59
N SER A 282 1.42 21.44 5.87
CA SER A 282 0.43 20.57 6.54
C SER A 282 -0.23 19.55 5.60
N GLY A 283 0.22 19.50 4.35
CA GLY A 283 -0.42 18.70 3.30
C GLY A 283 -1.75 19.27 2.82
N SER A 284 -2.55 18.43 2.20
CA SER A 284 -3.89 18.75 1.70
C SER A 284 -4.94 17.86 2.36
N THR A 285 -6.14 18.41 2.58
CA THR A 285 -7.33 17.66 3.00
C THR A 285 -8.31 17.45 1.86
N ASP A 286 -8.02 17.99 0.68
CA ASP A 286 -8.88 17.88 -0.49
C ASP A 286 -8.77 16.47 -1.10
N GLU A 287 -9.81 15.67 -0.90
CA GLU A 287 -9.86 14.28 -1.35
C GLU A 287 -9.76 14.11 -2.86
N ARG A 288 -10.04 15.16 -3.64
CA ARG A 288 -9.82 15.12 -5.09
C ARG A 288 -8.36 14.88 -5.44
N PHE A 289 -7.42 15.32 -4.59
CA PHE A 289 -5.99 15.22 -4.87
C PHE A 289 -5.26 14.16 -4.02
N VAL A 290 -5.68 13.99 -2.75
CA VAL A 290 -5.00 13.05 -1.85
C VAL A 290 -5.52 11.62 -1.96
N ASN A 291 -6.72 11.43 -2.54
CA ASN A 291 -7.29 10.10 -2.77
C ASN A 291 -7.30 9.77 -4.27
N PRO A 292 -6.35 8.94 -4.75
CA PRO A 292 -6.29 8.59 -6.16
C PRO A 292 -7.51 7.87 -6.73
N ALA A 293 -8.38 7.31 -5.88
CA ALA A 293 -9.64 6.73 -6.34
C ALA A 293 -10.62 7.79 -6.88
N ASN A 294 -10.41 9.06 -6.52
CA ASN A 294 -11.22 10.20 -6.96
C ASN A 294 -10.62 10.94 -8.17
N TRP A 295 -9.49 10.45 -8.70
CA TRP A 295 -8.84 11.14 -9.81
C TRP A 295 -9.59 10.94 -11.13
N ASP A 296 -9.91 12.02 -11.79
CA ASP A 296 -10.53 12.09 -13.11
C ASP A 296 -9.55 12.73 -14.10
N ILE A 297 -8.43 12.05 -14.31
CA ILE A 297 -7.31 12.58 -15.11
C ILE A 297 -7.66 12.58 -16.60
N ASP A 298 -8.44 11.61 -17.07
CA ASP A 298 -8.77 11.42 -18.48
C ASP A 298 -9.82 12.43 -18.99
N ASN A 299 -10.65 13.00 -18.10
CA ASN A 299 -11.68 14.00 -18.44
C ASN A 299 -11.21 15.45 -18.23
N GLY A 300 -9.96 15.66 -17.83
CA GLY A 300 -9.35 16.96 -17.54
C GLY A 300 -8.62 17.62 -18.73
N CYS A 301 -8.88 17.18 -19.96
CA CYS A 301 -8.34 17.78 -21.20
C CYS A 301 -9.31 18.78 -21.80
#